data_4d92065372e96c24db3dac80ec94a4c1
#
_entry.id   4d92065372e96c24db3dac80ec94a4c1
#
_cell.length_a   1.000
_cell.length_b   1.000
_cell.length_c   1.000
_cell.angle_alpha   90.00
_cell.angle_beta   90.00
_cell.angle_gamma   90.00
#
_symmetry.space_group_name_H-M   'P 1'
#
loop_
_entity.id
_entity.type
_entity.pdbx_description
1 polymer ?
#
loop_
_entity_poly.entity_id
_entity_poly.type
_entity_poly.pdbx_seq_one_letter_code
_entity_poly.pdbx_strand_id
1 'polypeptide(L)'
;MSDVFRDVETFMVAAGQTTKQDNEEQSMLYRRLINEEYHEFIDAVTKNDDVETIDACFDTMWVIIGYMKSRGWDCTGAWDEGALSNLKKIDKETKTVIKREDGKVLKPADWKKPDFTKFAK
;
A
#
# COMPACT_ATOMS: atom_id res chain seq x y z
N MET A 1 18.79 3.36 -4.27
CA MET A 1 17.45 2.75 -4.29
C MET A 1 16.55 3.49 -3.32
N SER A 2 15.36 3.86 -3.74
CA SER A 2 14.44 4.60 -2.88
C SER A 2 13.79 3.71 -1.85
N ASP A 3 13.65 4.24 -0.64
CA ASP A 3 12.81 3.67 0.41
C ASP A 3 11.53 4.50 0.42
N VAL A 4 10.46 3.95 -0.14
CA VAL A 4 9.20 4.69 -0.33
C VAL A 4 8.61 5.16 1.00
N PHE A 5 8.73 4.36 2.05
CA PHE A 5 8.21 4.73 3.36
C PHE A 5 9.00 5.86 3.98
N ARG A 6 10.31 5.85 3.80
CA ARG A 6 11.19 6.93 4.27
C ARG A 6 10.94 8.23 3.51
N ASP A 7 10.71 8.14 2.20
CA ASP A 7 10.44 9.33 1.38
C ASP A 7 9.17 10.04 1.87
N VAL A 8 8.11 9.28 2.12
CA VAL A 8 6.86 9.83 2.64
C VAL A 8 7.07 10.42 4.03
N GLU A 9 7.79 9.71 4.91
CA GLU A 9 8.08 10.21 6.26
C GLU A 9 8.85 11.52 6.23
N THR A 10 9.87 11.61 5.38
CA THR A 10 10.68 12.84 5.24
C THR A 10 9.79 14.02 4.85
N PHE A 11 8.91 13.82 3.89
CA PHE A 11 7.97 14.84 3.46
C PHE A 11 7.01 15.25 4.59
N MET A 12 6.42 14.26 5.27
CA MET A 12 5.47 14.52 6.35
C MET A 12 6.10 15.29 7.51
N VAL A 13 7.31 14.92 7.90
CA VAL A 13 8.04 15.64 8.95
C VAL A 13 8.27 17.10 8.54
N ALA A 14 8.70 17.33 7.31
CA ALA A 14 8.89 18.69 6.78
C ALA A 14 7.58 19.47 6.74
N ALA A 15 6.46 18.81 6.57
CA ALA A 15 5.13 19.42 6.57
C ALA A 15 4.54 19.63 7.98
N GLY A 16 5.30 19.28 9.02
CA GLY A 16 4.83 19.43 10.40
C GLY A 16 3.84 18.36 10.84
N GLN A 17 3.78 17.25 10.11
CA GLN A 17 2.87 16.15 10.42
C GLN A 17 3.53 15.12 11.35
N THR A 18 2.69 14.35 12.06
CA THR A 18 3.19 13.25 12.90
C THR A 18 3.27 11.98 12.07
N THR A 19 4.22 11.10 12.42
CA THR A 19 4.46 9.87 11.65
C THR A 19 4.56 8.61 12.51
N LYS A 20 4.61 8.76 13.84
CA LYS A 20 4.86 7.62 14.74
C LYS A 20 3.84 7.53 15.87
N GLN A 21 2.74 8.23 15.74
CA GLN A 21 1.66 8.20 16.72
C GLN A 21 0.33 8.28 16.00
N ASP A 22 -0.72 7.77 16.63
CA ASP A 22 -2.06 7.87 16.09
C ASP A 22 -2.52 9.33 16.13
N ASN A 23 -2.83 9.88 14.97
CA ASN A 23 -3.31 11.25 14.81
C ASN A 23 -4.62 11.20 14.02
N GLU A 24 -5.72 11.22 14.72
CA GLU A 24 -7.05 11.04 14.10
C GLU A 24 -7.34 12.12 13.06
N GLU A 25 -7.12 13.38 13.40
CA GLU A 25 -7.39 14.50 12.48
C GLU A 25 -6.57 14.38 11.20
N GLN A 26 -5.28 14.08 11.33
CA GLN A 26 -4.40 13.91 10.20
C GLN A 26 -4.79 12.68 9.35
N SER A 27 -5.19 11.60 10.01
CA SER A 27 -5.63 10.40 9.28
C SER A 27 -6.90 10.67 8.47
N MET A 28 -7.78 11.51 8.97
CA MET A 28 -8.97 11.93 8.23
C MET A 28 -8.61 12.75 6.99
N LEU A 29 -7.60 13.61 7.09
CA LEU A 29 -7.07 14.34 5.92
C LEU A 29 -6.60 13.34 4.84
N TYR A 30 -5.78 12.36 5.24
CA TYR A 30 -5.26 11.38 4.29
C TYR A 30 -6.37 10.49 3.70
N ARG A 31 -7.42 10.20 4.45
CA ARG A 31 -8.59 9.50 3.89
C ARG A 31 -9.23 10.29 2.75
N ARG A 32 -9.37 11.60 2.92
CA ARG A 32 -9.91 12.46 1.86
C ARG A 32 -8.98 12.49 0.65
N LEU A 33 -7.67 12.56 0.89
CA LEU A 33 -6.68 12.55 -0.20
C LEU A 33 -6.71 11.22 -0.97
N ILE A 34 -6.84 10.09 -0.27
CA ILE A 34 -6.95 8.77 -0.92
C ILE A 34 -8.17 8.76 -1.85
N ASN A 35 -9.31 9.27 -1.38
CA ASN A 35 -10.52 9.32 -2.19
C ASN A 35 -10.32 10.18 -3.44
N GLU A 36 -9.69 11.35 -3.29
CA GLU A 36 -9.41 12.24 -4.42
C GLU A 36 -8.49 11.57 -5.44
N GLU A 37 -7.39 10.98 -4.98
CA GLU A 37 -6.42 10.35 -5.87
C GLU A 37 -7.00 9.12 -6.58
N TYR A 38 -7.83 8.35 -5.89
CA TYR A 38 -8.52 7.21 -6.51
C TYR A 38 -9.40 7.67 -7.68
N HIS A 39 -10.16 8.75 -7.50
CA HIS A 39 -11.01 9.29 -8.56
C HIS A 39 -10.18 9.83 -9.73
N GLU A 40 -9.05 10.47 -9.46
CA GLU A 40 -8.13 10.92 -10.52
C GLU A 40 -7.56 9.74 -11.29
N PHE A 41 -7.25 8.63 -10.60
CA PHE A 41 -6.80 7.40 -11.24
C PHE A 41 -7.85 6.87 -12.21
N ILE A 42 -9.11 6.76 -11.78
CA ILE A 42 -10.20 6.27 -12.63
C ILE A 42 -10.38 7.19 -13.85
N ASP A 43 -10.34 8.50 -13.66
CA ASP A 43 -10.48 9.47 -14.75
C ASP A 43 -9.35 9.34 -15.77
N ALA A 44 -8.12 9.21 -15.31
CA ALA A 44 -6.95 9.09 -16.17
C ALA A 44 -7.00 7.81 -17.02
N VAL A 45 -7.37 6.69 -16.39
CA VAL A 45 -7.54 5.40 -17.10
C VAL A 45 -8.64 5.53 -18.15
N THR A 46 -9.77 6.14 -17.79
CA THR A 46 -10.91 6.32 -18.70
C THR A 46 -10.54 7.15 -19.93
N LYS A 47 -9.66 8.14 -19.74
CA LYS A 47 -9.20 9.01 -20.82
C LYS A 47 -8.04 8.42 -21.63
N ASN A 48 -7.56 7.24 -21.26
CA ASN A 48 -6.38 6.60 -21.87
C ASN A 48 -5.14 7.49 -21.83
N ASP A 49 -4.98 8.25 -20.76
CA ASP A 49 -3.82 9.13 -20.57
C ASP A 49 -2.80 8.42 -19.65
N ASP A 50 -1.77 7.83 -20.27
CA ASP A 50 -0.80 7.02 -19.54
C ASP A 50 0.03 7.86 -18.56
N VAL A 51 0.40 9.08 -18.93
CA VAL A 51 1.19 9.95 -18.05
C VAL A 51 0.39 10.32 -16.80
N GLU A 52 -0.86 10.73 -16.98
CA GLU A 52 -1.74 11.05 -15.86
C GLU A 52 -2.07 9.82 -15.02
N THR A 53 -2.16 8.65 -15.65
CA THR A 53 -2.37 7.39 -14.93
C THR A 53 -1.19 7.06 -14.03
N ILE A 54 0.04 7.22 -14.54
CA ILE A 54 1.25 7.01 -13.72
C ILE A 54 1.28 7.98 -12.54
N ASP A 55 0.98 9.24 -12.80
CA ASP A 55 0.93 10.26 -11.75
C ASP A 55 -0.10 9.90 -10.66
N ALA A 56 -1.29 9.49 -11.08
CA ALA A 56 -2.35 9.08 -10.14
C ALA A 56 -1.98 7.82 -9.35
N CYS A 57 -1.32 6.85 -9.99
CA CYS A 57 -0.81 5.67 -9.29
C CYS A 57 0.20 6.06 -8.22
N PHE A 58 1.15 6.92 -8.57
CA PHE A 58 2.16 7.40 -7.63
C PHE A 58 1.50 8.13 -6.45
N ASP A 59 0.62 9.07 -6.73
CA ASP A 59 -0.04 9.87 -5.70
C ASP A 59 -0.89 8.99 -4.78
N THR A 60 -1.56 7.97 -5.34
CA THR A 60 -2.39 7.05 -4.54
C THR A 60 -1.51 6.27 -3.56
N MET A 61 -0.37 5.75 -4.02
CA MET A 61 0.57 5.06 -3.13
C MET A 61 1.08 5.99 -2.04
N TRP A 62 1.42 7.21 -2.40
CA TRP A 62 1.93 8.21 -1.45
C TRP A 62 0.94 8.47 -0.32
N VAL A 63 -0.31 8.75 -0.65
CA VAL A 63 -1.31 9.10 0.36
C VAL A 63 -1.76 7.90 1.19
N ILE A 64 -1.70 6.68 0.64
CA ILE A 64 -1.96 5.47 1.42
C ILE A 64 -0.89 5.30 2.50
N ILE A 65 0.38 5.48 2.14
CA ILE A 65 1.48 5.44 3.11
C ILE A 65 1.30 6.56 4.15
N GLY A 66 0.91 7.75 3.70
CA GLY A 66 0.63 8.87 4.59
C GLY A 66 -0.46 8.55 5.62
N TYR A 67 -1.50 7.86 5.20
CA TYR A 67 -2.54 7.39 6.11
C TYR A 67 -1.98 6.45 7.17
N MET A 68 -1.21 5.44 6.75
CA MET A 68 -0.63 4.46 7.68
C MET A 68 0.26 5.14 8.72
N LYS A 69 1.08 6.09 8.29
CA LYS A 69 1.95 6.85 9.20
C LYS A 69 1.15 7.76 10.13
N SER A 70 0.04 8.31 9.66
CA SER A 70 -0.87 9.12 10.48
C SER A 70 -1.51 8.30 11.59
N ARG A 71 -1.62 6.98 11.41
CA ARG A 71 -2.08 6.06 12.43
C ARG A 71 -0.94 5.57 13.33
N GLY A 72 0.30 5.97 13.04
CA GLY A 72 1.46 5.53 13.79
C GLY A 72 1.87 4.08 13.53
N TRP A 73 1.41 3.49 12.44
CA TRP A 73 1.68 2.09 12.11
C TRP A 73 3.06 1.90 11.50
N ASP A 74 3.62 0.70 11.70
CA ASP A 74 4.90 0.31 11.13
C ASP A 74 4.70 -0.15 9.68
N CYS A 75 4.92 0.76 8.74
CA CYS A 75 4.73 0.49 7.31
C CYS A 75 5.69 -0.59 6.80
N THR A 76 6.96 -0.52 7.19
CA THR A 76 7.97 -1.46 6.73
C THR A 76 7.67 -2.86 7.22
N GLY A 77 7.36 -3.01 8.50
CA GLY A 77 7.01 -4.31 9.08
C GLY A 77 5.75 -4.88 8.44
N ALA A 78 4.73 -4.07 8.25
CA ALA A 78 3.49 -4.51 7.61
C ALA A 78 3.73 -4.94 6.16
N TRP A 79 4.53 -4.19 5.42
CA TRP A 79 4.88 -4.56 4.05
C TRP A 79 5.61 -5.90 4.00
N ASP A 80 6.61 -6.08 4.86
CA ASP A 80 7.39 -7.32 4.90
C ASP A 80 6.50 -8.53 5.20
N GLU A 81 5.58 -8.39 6.14
CA GLU A 81 4.63 -9.43 6.49
C GLU A 81 3.71 -9.77 5.31
N GLY A 82 3.11 -8.77 4.69
CA GLY A 82 2.21 -8.96 3.56
C GLY A 82 2.92 -9.50 2.33
N ALA A 83 4.10 -8.98 2.02
CA ALA A 83 4.90 -9.41 0.88
C ALA A 83 5.32 -10.87 1.02
N LEU A 84 5.81 -11.26 2.21
CA LEU A 84 6.20 -12.63 2.47
C LEU A 84 5.01 -13.58 2.29
N SER A 85 3.84 -13.19 2.80
CA SER A 85 2.62 -13.98 2.66
C SER A 85 2.26 -14.18 1.18
N ASN A 86 2.34 -13.12 0.37
CA ASN A 86 2.07 -13.22 -1.06
C ASN A 86 3.09 -14.10 -1.77
N LEU A 87 4.37 -13.97 -1.43
CA LEU A 87 5.44 -14.76 -2.05
C LEU A 87 5.32 -16.24 -1.72
N LYS A 88 4.74 -16.58 -0.56
CA LYS A 88 4.50 -17.99 -0.18
C LYS A 88 3.42 -18.67 -1.02
N LYS A 89 2.67 -17.92 -1.84
CA LYS A 89 1.75 -18.49 -2.81
C LYS A 89 2.47 -19.07 -4.02
N ILE A 90 3.75 -18.76 -4.20
CA ILE A 90 4.56 -19.27 -5.29
C ILE A 90 5.02 -20.69 -4.95
N ASP A 91 4.73 -21.65 -5.83
CA ASP A 91 5.20 -23.02 -5.69
C ASP A 91 6.72 -23.04 -5.83
N LYS A 92 7.41 -23.69 -4.88
CA LYS A 92 8.87 -23.72 -4.82
C LYS A 92 9.50 -24.51 -5.97
N GLU A 93 8.82 -25.55 -6.43
CA GLU A 93 9.33 -26.43 -7.49
C GLU A 93 9.10 -25.84 -8.88
N THR A 94 7.87 -25.42 -9.14
CA THR A 94 7.51 -24.90 -10.46
C THR A 94 7.85 -23.43 -10.63
N LYS A 95 8.08 -22.69 -9.52
CA LYS A 95 8.30 -21.23 -9.51
C LYS A 95 7.10 -20.47 -10.06
N THR A 96 5.90 -21.05 -9.97
CA THR A 96 4.67 -20.48 -10.47
C THR A 96 3.61 -20.45 -9.38
N VAL A 97 2.56 -19.68 -9.61
CA VAL A 97 1.36 -19.68 -8.76
C VAL A 97 0.23 -20.43 -9.44
N ILE A 98 -0.67 -21.02 -8.65
CA ILE A 98 -1.87 -21.65 -9.18
C ILE A 98 -2.91 -20.56 -9.40
N LYS A 99 -3.51 -20.53 -10.57
CA LYS A 99 -4.52 -19.53 -10.94
C LYS A 99 -5.86 -20.14 -11.24
N ARG A 100 -6.90 -19.40 -10.90
CA ARG A 100 -8.27 -19.69 -11.33
C ARG A 100 -8.40 -19.29 -12.82
N GLU A 101 -9.46 -19.73 -13.50
CA GLU A 101 -9.67 -19.42 -14.92
C GLU A 101 -9.64 -17.93 -15.23
N ASP A 102 -10.14 -17.09 -14.32
CA ASP A 102 -10.16 -15.64 -14.50
C ASP A 102 -8.81 -14.96 -14.19
N GLY A 103 -7.78 -15.76 -13.88
CA GLY A 103 -6.43 -15.26 -13.57
C GLY A 103 -6.18 -14.97 -12.09
N LYS A 104 -7.19 -15.15 -11.25
CA LYS A 104 -6.99 -14.92 -9.80
C LYS A 104 -6.08 -15.99 -9.22
N VAL A 105 -5.04 -15.55 -8.49
CA VAL A 105 -4.10 -16.45 -7.80
C VAL A 105 -4.82 -17.16 -6.66
N LEU A 106 -4.67 -18.48 -6.62
CA LEU A 106 -5.21 -19.31 -5.56
C LEU A 106 -4.18 -19.54 -4.47
N LYS A 107 -4.67 -19.76 -3.25
CA LYS A 107 -3.83 -19.99 -2.10
C LYS A 107 -3.48 -21.47 -1.99
N PRO A 108 -2.20 -21.83 -1.70
CA PRO A 108 -1.85 -23.21 -1.37
C PRO A 108 -2.63 -23.69 -0.14
N ALA A 109 -2.82 -25.01 -0.03
CA ALA A 109 -3.58 -25.60 1.08
C ALA A 109 -3.01 -25.27 2.45
N ASP A 110 -1.69 -25.14 2.56
CA ASP A 110 -0.98 -24.84 3.81
C ASP A 110 -0.71 -23.34 3.99
N TRP A 111 -1.22 -22.51 3.11
CA TRP A 111 -0.98 -21.06 3.17
C TRP A 111 -1.73 -20.44 4.34
N LYS A 112 -1.04 -19.57 5.07
CA LYS A 112 -1.63 -18.79 6.16
C LYS A 112 -1.67 -17.32 5.78
N LYS A 113 -2.81 -16.67 6.05
CA LYS A 113 -2.94 -15.23 5.80
C LYS A 113 -1.94 -14.45 6.66
N PRO A 114 -1.53 -13.26 6.24
CA PRO A 114 -0.62 -12.44 7.04
C PRO A 114 -1.29 -12.01 8.34
N ASP A 115 -0.50 -11.89 9.39
CA ASP A 115 -0.97 -11.38 10.68
C ASP A 115 -0.42 -9.97 10.88
N PHE A 116 -1.29 -8.97 10.72
CA PHE A 116 -0.93 -7.56 10.84
C PHE A 116 -1.16 -7.01 12.26
N THR A 117 -1.57 -7.85 13.21
CA THR A 117 -1.99 -7.40 14.55
C THR A 117 -0.91 -6.56 15.24
N LYS A 118 0.34 -7.00 15.19
CA LYS A 118 1.43 -6.28 15.88
C LYS A 118 1.78 -4.93 15.24
N PHE A 119 1.35 -4.68 14.01
CA PHE A 119 1.63 -3.42 13.31
C PHE A 119 0.53 -2.38 13.49
N ALA A 120 -0.61 -2.77 14.05
CA ALA A 120 -1.79 -1.92 14.23
C ALA A 120 -1.90 -1.32 15.63
N LYS A 121 -0.77 -1.08 16.28
CA LYS A 121 -0.73 -0.54 17.64
C LYS A 121 -0.44 0.94 17.66
#